data_09f49d290235a3453c43409b9a7083be
#
_entry.id   09f49d290235a3453c43409b9a7083be
#
_cell.length_a   1.000
_cell.length_b   1.000
_cell.length_c   1.000
_cell.angle_alpha   90.00
_cell.angle_beta   90.00
_cell.angle_gamma   90.00
#
_symmetry.space_group_name_H-M   'P 1'
#
loop_
_entity.id
_entity.type
_entity.pdbx_description
1 polymer ?
#
loop_
_entity_poly.entity_id
_entity_poly.type
_entity_poly.pdbx_seq_one_letter_code
_entity_poly.pdbx_strand_id
1 'polypeptide(L)'
;MDLQKEYVCFTWLFPDNRDLTQDTLTVESFDDPKVKGVSLYISNFQRPLNERLQKDFFSDPSYASVSCAKTGPVSIADNINTSKQGEEVFEEAKSLLFKTLRVQRIYDQEKNTVVYVSFNTRLDKNSDSNKSRFKSSICAVNLN
;
A
#
# COMPACT_ATOMS: atom_id res chain seq x y z
N MET A 1 -11.01 10.18 13.37
CA MET A 1 -10.05 9.15 13.78
C MET A 1 -9.13 8.89 12.61
N ASP A 2 -7.88 9.32 12.71
CA ASP A 2 -6.90 9.07 11.66
C ASP A 2 -6.49 7.59 11.69
N LEU A 3 -7.01 6.83 10.75
CA LEU A 3 -6.65 5.42 10.56
C LEU A 3 -5.31 5.26 9.82
N GLN A 4 -4.71 6.38 9.44
CA GLN A 4 -3.47 6.41 8.67
C GLN A 4 -2.40 7.18 9.43
N LYS A 5 -1.22 6.59 9.52
CA LYS A 5 -0.02 7.26 10.01
C LYS A 5 1.09 7.13 8.97
N GLU A 6 1.82 8.20 8.78
CA GLU A 6 2.96 8.23 7.88
C GLU A 6 4.26 8.37 8.66
N TYR A 7 5.22 7.55 8.32
CA TYR A 7 6.57 7.61 8.87
C TYR A 7 7.56 7.82 7.72
N VAL A 8 8.42 8.82 7.85
CA VAL A 8 9.48 9.04 6.89
C VAL A 8 10.71 8.26 7.33
N CYS A 9 11.05 7.19 6.60
CA CYS A 9 12.20 6.36 6.92
C CYS A 9 13.50 6.94 6.42
N PHE A 10 13.47 7.57 5.26
CA PHE A 10 14.70 7.93 4.59
C PHE A 10 14.46 8.97 3.51
N THR A 11 15.27 10.00 3.51
CA THR A 11 15.31 11.01 2.45
C THR A 11 16.70 10.96 1.82
N TRP A 12 16.80 10.66 0.53
CA TRP A 12 18.06 10.69 -0.18
C TRP A 12 18.51 12.13 -0.39
N LEU A 13 19.63 12.44 0.22
CA LEU A 13 20.32 13.70 -0.02
C LEU A 13 21.23 13.52 -1.24
N PHE A 14 20.77 13.97 -2.41
CA PHE A 14 21.68 14.16 -3.52
C PHE A 14 22.54 15.40 -3.23
N PRO A 15 23.84 15.38 -3.64
CA PRO A 15 24.77 16.46 -3.25
C PRO A 15 24.44 17.86 -3.79
N ASP A 16 23.38 18.00 -4.56
CA ASP A 16 22.99 19.27 -5.17
C ASP A 16 22.09 20.16 -4.31
N ASN A 17 21.95 19.89 -3.05
CA ASN A 17 21.30 20.76 -2.05
C ASN A 17 20.00 21.45 -2.46
N ARG A 18 19.24 20.84 -3.35
CA ARG A 18 17.92 21.37 -3.71
C ARG A 18 16.86 20.56 -3.01
N ASP A 19 16.30 21.12 -1.96
CA ASP A 19 15.29 20.46 -1.10
C ASP A 19 14.08 19.89 -1.86
N LEU A 20 13.92 20.26 -3.14
CA LEU A 20 12.81 19.85 -3.99
C LEU A 20 13.15 18.65 -4.89
N THR A 21 14.36 18.08 -4.81
CA THR A 21 14.82 17.02 -5.73
C THR A 21 15.12 15.70 -5.03
N GLN A 22 14.59 15.50 -3.84
CA GLN A 22 14.89 14.31 -3.04
C GLN A 22 13.79 13.27 -3.16
N ASP A 23 14.17 12.06 -3.54
CA ASP A 23 13.28 10.89 -3.41
C ASP A 23 13.17 10.52 -1.92
N THR A 24 11.98 10.23 -1.47
CA THR A 24 11.69 9.92 -0.09
C THR A 24 11.14 8.51 0.02
N LEU A 25 11.66 7.73 0.96
CA LEU A 25 11.06 6.45 1.34
C LEU A 25 10.15 6.68 2.53
N THR A 26 8.88 6.44 2.36
CA THR A 26 7.88 6.55 3.41
C THR A 26 7.31 5.19 3.78
N VAL A 27 6.89 5.07 5.03
CA VAL A 27 6.08 3.95 5.50
C VAL A 27 4.77 4.51 6.02
N GLU A 28 3.68 4.02 5.48
CA GLU A 28 2.34 4.39 5.93
C GLU A 28 1.68 3.21 6.63
N SER A 29 0.99 3.49 7.72
CA SER A 29 0.27 2.49 8.51
C SER A 29 -1.23 2.66 8.30
N PHE A 30 -1.90 1.55 8.03
CA PHE A 30 -3.35 1.51 7.81
C PHE A 30 -3.96 0.38 8.61
N ASP A 31 -5.14 0.63 9.19
CA ASP A 31 -5.91 -0.42 9.83
C ASP A 31 -6.94 -0.97 8.85
N ASP A 32 -7.14 -2.29 8.89
CA ASP A 32 -8.19 -2.92 8.10
C ASP A 32 -9.55 -2.63 8.71
N PRO A 33 -10.47 -2.01 7.96
CA PRO A 33 -11.78 -1.67 8.51
C PRO A 33 -12.65 -2.87 8.88
N LYS A 34 -12.42 -4.04 8.30
CA LYS A 34 -13.20 -5.25 8.56
C LYS A 34 -12.51 -6.27 9.46
N VAL A 35 -11.22 -6.09 9.72
CA VAL A 35 -10.44 -6.96 10.60
C VAL A 35 -9.74 -6.10 11.62
N LYS A 36 -10.41 -5.85 12.74
CA LYS A 36 -9.82 -5.08 13.84
C LYS A 36 -8.68 -5.86 14.47
N GLY A 37 -7.66 -5.15 14.91
CA GLY A 37 -6.48 -5.74 15.51
C GLY A 37 -5.41 -6.16 14.51
N VAL A 38 -5.61 -5.88 13.24
CA VAL A 38 -4.61 -6.10 12.17
C VAL A 38 -4.28 -4.76 11.52
N SER A 39 -2.99 -4.47 11.45
CA SER A 39 -2.48 -3.26 10.82
C SER A 39 -1.63 -3.62 9.61
N LEU A 40 -1.74 -2.80 8.57
CA LEU A 40 -0.94 -2.89 7.35
C LEU A 40 0.11 -1.80 7.36
N TYR A 41 1.31 -2.13 6.92
CA TYR A 41 2.41 -1.18 6.75
C TYR A 41 2.85 -1.24 5.29
N ILE A 42 2.81 -0.10 4.63
CA ILE A 42 3.13 0.00 3.20
C ILE A 42 4.30 0.93 3.05
N SER A 43 5.41 0.40 2.52
CA SER A 43 6.57 1.23 2.16
C SER A 43 6.44 1.67 0.70
N ASN A 44 6.77 2.91 0.44
CA ASN A 44 6.64 3.49 -0.89
C ASN A 44 7.71 4.56 -1.10
N PHE A 45 8.29 4.57 -2.30
CA PHE A 45 9.14 5.65 -2.74
C PHE A 45 8.29 6.76 -3.33
N GLN A 46 8.50 7.99 -2.86
CA GLN A 46 7.85 9.18 -3.38
C GLN A 46 8.88 10.06 -4.06
N ARG A 47 8.57 10.49 -5.26
CA ARG A 47 9.38 11.48 -5.98
C ARG A 47 9.18 12.88 -5.39
N PRO A 48 10.14 13.79 -5.65
CA PRO A 48 10.01 15.18 -5.20
C PRO A 48 8.70 15.80 -5.66
N LEU A 49 8.14 16.65 -4.80
CA LEU A 49 6.84 17.30 -5.05
C LEU A 49 6.84 18.10 -6.36
N ASN A 50 7.95 18.76 -6.71
CA ASN A 50 8.06 19.52 -7.94
C ASN A 50 7.91 18.65 -9.20
N GLU A 51 8.45 17.44 -9.19
CA GLU A 51 8.27 16.51 -10.32
C GLU A 51 6.84 16.02 -10.43
N ARG A 52 6.19 15.74 -9.30
CA ARG A 52 4.80 15.32 -9.28
C ARG A 52 3.86 16.39 -9.79
N LEU A 53 4.16 17.66 -9.53
CA LEU A 53 3.35 18.79 -9.99
C LEU A 53 3.57 19.14 -11.47
N GLN A 54 4.78 18.89 -11.99
CA GLN A 54 5.14 19.27 -13.36
C GLN A 54 4.82 18.21 -14.40
N LYS A 55 4.96 16.93 -14.06
CA LYS A 55 4.79 15.83 -15.02
C LYS A 55 3.44 15.16 -14.89
N ASP A 56 3.21 14.50 -13.81
CA ASP A 56 1.98 13.75 -13.56
C ASP A 56 1.97 13.38 -12.08
N PHE A 57 0.80 13.45 -11.46
CA PHE A 57 0.59 12.97 -10.11
C PHE A 57 0.99 11.49 -9.95
N PHE A 58 1.07 10.77 -11.04
CA PHE A 58 1.34 9.33 -11.06
C PHE A 58 2.75 8.99 -11.51
N SER A 59 3.68 9.96 -11.47
CA SER A 59 5.07 9.71 -11.86
C SER A 59 5.90 8.98 -10.80
N ASP A 60 5.34 8.72 -9.62
CA ASP A 60 6.02 7.98 -8.57
C ASP A 60 6.38 6.56 -9.03
N PRO A 61 7.52 6.02 -8.58
CA PRO A 61 7.86 4.64 -8.89
C PRO A 61 6.78 3.69 -8.41
N SER A 62 6.45 2.70 -9.21
CA SER A 62 5.36 1.75 -8.93
C SER A 62 5.74 0.67 -7.90
N TYR A 63 6.76 0.92 -7.10
CA TYR A 63 7.24 0.00 -6.09
C TYR A 63 6.63 0.30 -4.74
N ALA A 64 5.75 -0.57 -4.29
CA ALA A 64 5.26 -0.55 -2.93
C ALA A 64 5.32 -1.97 -2.35
N SER A 65 5.67 -2.07 -1.09
CA SER A 65 5.73 -3.33 -0.37
C SER A 65 4.76 -3.28 0.80
N VAL A 66 4.01 -4.36 1.00
CA VAL A 66 3.06 -4.48 2.11
C VAL A 66 3.56 -5.47 3.16
N SER A 67 3.42 -5.10 4.42
CA SER A 67 3.59 -5.98 5.56
C SER A 67 2.36 -5.88 6.43
N CYS A 68 2.06 -6.92 7.20
CA CYS A 68 0.91 -6.92 8.09
C CYS A 68 1.29 -7.55 9.43
N ALA A 69 0.62 -7.08 10.48
CA ALA A 69 0.89 -7.55 11.83
C ALA A 69 -0.39 -7.49 12.66
N LYS A 70 -0.45 -8.38 13.62
CA LYS A 70 -1.48 -8.33 14.65
C LYS A 70 -1.04 -7.32 15.71
N THR A 71 -1.80 -6.24 15.85
CA THR A 71 -1.45 -5.11 16.72
C THR A 71 -2.42 -4.91 17.87
N GLY A 72 -3.41 -5.77 18.00
CA GLY A 72 -4.41 -5.71 19.06
C GLY A 72 -5.33 -6.91 19.04
N PRO A 73 -6.36 -6.93 19.91
CA PRO A 73 -7.35 -7.99 19.88
C PRO A 73 -8.06 -8.04 18.54
N VAL A 74 -8.20 -9.26 17.99
CA VAL A 74 -8.77 -9.46 16.66
C VAL A 74 -10.28 -9.56 16.73
N SER A 75 -10.97 -8.81 15.89
CA SER A 75 -12.41 -8.89 15.68
C SER A 75 -12.71 -8.77 14.18
N ILE A 76 -13.41 -9.76 13.64
CA ILE A 76 -13.74 -9.83 12.22
C ILE A 76 -15.16 -9.35 12.00
N ALA A 77 -15.36 -8.48 11.01
CA ALA A 77 -16.69 -8.00 10.66
C ALA A 77 -17.55 -9.13 10.08
N ASP A 78 -18.85 -9.11 10.39
CA ASP A 78 -19.79 -10.14 9.92
C ASP A 78 -19.92 -10.17 8.38
N ASN A 79 -19.69 -9.04 7.74
CA ASN A 79 -19.82 -8.90 6.30
C ASN A 79 -18.50 -9.11 5.55
N ILE A 80 -17.50 -9.73 6.17
CA ILE A 80 -16.24 -10.02 5.50
C ILE A 80 -16.46 -10.99 4.33
N ASN A 81 -15.79 -10.71 3.22
CA ASN A 81 -15.88 -11.57 2.05
C ASN A 81 -14.98 -12.79 2.23
N THR A 82 -15.55 -13.97 2.12
CA THR A 82 -14.85 -15.25 2.29
C THR A 82 -14.56 -15.94 0.97
N SER A 83 -14.83 -15.30 -0.16
CA SER A 83 -14.56 -15.88 -1.48
C SER A 83 -13.06 -15.99 -1.75
N LYS A 84 -12.70 -16.87 -2.66
CA LYS A 84 -11.30 -17.04 -3.09
C LYS A 84 -10.76 -15.81 -3.81
N GLN A 85 -11.64 -14.98 -4.35
CA GLN A 85 -11.25 -13.75 -5.03
C GLN A 85 -10.92 -12.62 -4.06
N GLY A 86 -11.42 -12.71 -2.84
CA GLY A 86 -11.22 -11.68 -1.83
C GLY A 86 -12.00 -10.41 -2.09
N GLU A 87 -11.64 -9.37 -1.38
CA GLU A 87 -12.23 -8.03 -1.55
C GLU A 87 -11.19 -6.94 -1.34
N GLU A 88 -11.40 -5.79 -1.95
CA GLU A 88 -10.53 -4.64 -1.81
C GLU A 88 -10.67 -4.06 -0.39
N VAL A 89 -9.55 -3.77 0.25
CA VAL A 89 -9.52 -3.29 1.64
C VAL A 89 -9.91 -1.81 1.73
N PHE A 90 -9.44 -1.00 0.80
CA PHE A 90 -9.55 0.46 0.85
C PHE A 90 -10.32 1.02 -0.34
N GLU A 91 -11.60 0.68 -0.46
CA GLU A 91 -12.45 1.14 -1.57
C GLU A 91 -12.63 2.66 -1.59
N GLU A 92 -12.70 3.27 -0.41
CA GLU A 92 -12.94 4.71 -0.27
C GLU A 92 -11.70 5.45 0.25
N ALA A 93 -10.51 4.92 -0.04
CA ALA A 93 -9.30 5.52 0.47
C ALA A 93 -9.08 6.93 -0.07
N LYS A 94 -8.92 7.88 0.83
CA LYS A 94 -8.64 9.28 0.51
C LYS A 94 -7.17 9.52 0.19
N SER A 95 -6.30 8.55 0.44
CA SER A 95 -4.88 8.67 0.18
C SER A 95 -4.60 8.59 -1.32
N LEU A 96 -3.70 9.44 -1.81
CA LEU A 96 -3.22 9.40 -3.19
C LEU A 96 -2.53 8.07 -3.51
N LEU A 97 -1.98 7.40 -2.50
CA LEU A 97 -1.34 6.10 -2.65
C LEU A 97 -2.29 5.07 -3.28
N PHE A 98 -3.57 5.05 -2.86
CA PHE A 98 -4.53 4.05 -3.31
C PHE A 98 -5.21 4.37 -4.64
N LYS A 99 -4.83 5.46 -5.31
CA LYS A 99 -5.31 5.71 -6.66
C LYS A 99 -4.71 4.74 -7.68
N THR A 100 -3.49 4.31 -7.44
CA THR A 100 -2.77 3.39 -8.32
C THR A 100 -2.44 2.07 -7.66
N LEU A 101 -2.26 2.07 -6.34
CA LEU A 101 -1.99 0.86 -5.57
C LEU A 101 -3.29 0.28 -5.04
N ARG A 102 -3.52 -0.98 -5.32
CA ARG A 102 -4.67 -1.73 -4.79
C ARG A 102 -4.19 -2.71 -3.74
N VAL A 103 -4.98 -2.85 -2.69
CA VAL A 103 -4.75 -3.86 -1.66
C VAL A 103 -5.99 -4.72 -1.54
N GLN A 104 -5.82 -6.01 -1.76
CA GLN A 104 -6.90 -6.98 -1.70
C GLN A 104 -6.71 -7.88 -0.49
N ARG A 105 -7.81 -8.18 0.21
CA ARG A 105 -7.83 -9.09 1.34
C ARG A 105 -8.43 -10.42 0.92
N ILE A 106 -7.77 -11.49 1.27
CA ILE A 106 -8.29 -12.85 1.16
C ILE A 106 -8.38 -13.44 2.56
N TYR A 107 -9.55 -13.90 2.97
CA TYR A 107 -9.73 -14.54 4.26
C TYR A 107 -9.76 -16.06 4.09
N ASP A 108 -8.70 -16.71 4.55
CA ASP A 108 -8.60 -18.16 4.58
C ASP A 108 -9.21 -18.67 5.88
N GLN A 109 -10.46 -19.10 5.80
CA GLN A 109 -11.22 -19.54 6.97
C GLN A 109 -10.64 -20.82 7.59
N GLU A 110 -10.14 -21.74 6.79
CA GLU A 110 -9.60 -23.00 7.30
C GLU A 110 -8.42 -22.76 8.25
N LYS A 111 -7.58 -21.81 7.91
CA LYS A 111 -6.35 -21.51 8.68
C LYS A 111 -6.53 -20.30 9.59
N ASN A 112 -7.69 -19.69 9.59
CA ASN A 112 -7.96 -18.43 10.31
C ASN A 112 -6.87 -17.40 10.07
N THR A 113 -6.59 -17.17 8.79
CA THR A 113 -5.48 -16.32 8.33
C THR A 113 -6.01 -15.34 7.31
N VAL A 114 -5.65 -14.07 7.45
CA VAL A 114 -5.91 -13.06 6.42
C VAL A 114 -4.65 -12.85 5.60
N VAL A 115 -4.84 -12.76 4.29
CA VAL A 115 -3.77 -12.52 3.33
C VAL A 115 -4.07 -11.23 2.61
N TYR A 116 -3.10 -10.33 2.58
CA TYR A 116 -3.20 -9.07 1.87
C TYR A 116 -2.26 -9.08 0.67
N VAL A 117 -2.79 -8.72 -0.47
CA VAL A 117 -2.02 -8.65 -1.72
C VAL A 117 -2.07 -7.22 -2.22
N SER A 118 -0.93 -6.59 -2.36
CA SER A 118 -0.82 -5.29 -3.01
C SER A 118 -0.33 -5.44 -4.44
N PHE A 119 -0.94 -4.68 -5.33
CA PHE A 119 -0.53 -4.66 -6.74
C PHE A 119 -0.83 -3.28 -7.33
N ASN A 120 -0.10 -2.95 -8.38
CA ASN A 120 -0.24 -1.67 -9.04
C ASN A 120 -1.14 -1.82 -10.27
N THR A 121 -2.14 -0.95 -10.38
CA THR A 121 -3.07 -0.92 -11.52
C THR A 121 -2.71 0.13 -12.56
N ARG A 122 -1.61 0.83 -12.36
CA ARG A 122 -1.19 1.87 -13.29
C ARG A 122 -0.80 1.26 -14.63
N LEU A 123 -1.57 1.60 -15.64
CA LEU A 123 -1.30 1.23 -17.03
C LEU A 123 -0.67 2.43 -17.73
N ASP A 124 0.65 2.45 -17.80
CA ASP A 124 1.35 3.42 -18.62
C ASP A 124 1.55 2.81 -20.01
N LYS A 125 0.81 3.31 -20.98
CA LYS A 125 0.85 2.83 -22.36
C LYS A 125 2.24 3.03 -23.00
N ASN A 126 3.01 3.96 -22.49
CA ASN A 126 4.35 4.26 -23.03
C ASN A 126 5.44 3.37 -22.44
N SER A 127 5.14 2.58 -21.45
CA SER A 127 6.09 1.70 -20.77
C SER A 127 5.84 0.21 -21.00
N ASP A 128 5.18 -0.15 -22.10
CA ASP A 128 4.90 -1.55 -22.43
C ASP A 128 6.16 -2.40 -22.57
N SER A 129 7.29 -1.78 -22.90
CA SER A 129 8.58 -2.44 -22.88
C SER A 129 9.12 -2.66 -21.47
N ASN A 130 8.57 -1.98 -20.47
CA ASN A 130 9.03 -2.06 -19.09
C ASN A 130 8.14 -3.00 -18.29
N LYS A 131 8.62 -4.20 -18.07
CA LYS A 131 7.90 -5.25 -17.33
C LYS A 131 7.66 -4.92 -15.85
N SER A 132 8.07 -3.75 -15.40
CA SER A 132 7.95 -3.33 -14.00
C SER A 132 6.53 -3.08 -13.52
N ARG A 133 5.56 -2.98 -14.42
CA ARG A 133 4.15 -2.76 -14.08
C ARG A 133 3.46 -3.95 -13.39
N PHE A 134 4.02 -5.15 -13.54
CA PHE A 134 3.44 -6.38 -12.99
C PHE A 134 4.10 -6.74 -11.67
N LYS A 135 4.00 -5.86 -10.67
CA LYS A 135 4.59 -6.11 -9.36
C LYS A 135 3.50 -6.31 -8.33
N SER A 136 3.70 -7.32 -7.51
CA SER A 136 2.83 -7.59 -6.39
C SER A 136 3.65 -7.85 -5.14
N SER A 137 3.03 -7.61 -4.00
CA SER A 137 3.59 -7.90 -2.69
C SER A 137 2.50 -8.56 -1.85
N ILE A 138 2.89 -9.48 -1.00
CA ILE A 138 1.96 -10.28 -0.21
C ILE A 138 2.40 -10.31 1.24
N CYS A 139 1.44 -10.27 2.16
CA CYS A 139 1.66 -10.60 3.56
C CYS A 139 0.49 -11.42 4.10
N ALA A 140 0.76 -12.26 5.07
CA ALA A 140 -0.25 -13.08 5.71
C ALA A 140 -0.12 -12.98 7.23
N VAL A 141 -1.24 -12.91 7.93
CA VAL A 141 -1.25 -12.89 9.39
C VAL A 141 -2.28 -13.87 9.91
N ASN A 142 -1.84 -14.75 10.80
CA ASN A 142 -2.70 -15.69 11.51
C ASN A 142 -3.44 -14.95 12.63
N LEU A 143 -4.74 -15.20 12.75
CA LEU A 143 -5.61 -14.50 13.68
C LEU A 143 -5.78 -15.24 15.03
N ASN A 144 -5.22 -16.40 15.16
CA ASN A 144 -5.27 -17.16 16.42
C ASN A 144 -4.41 -16.54 17.52
#